data_385d65692b2156465ceeb6d044e48e10
#
_entry.id   385d65692b2156465ceeb6d044e48e10
#
_cell.length_a   1.000
_cell.length_b   1.000
_cell.length_c   1.000
_cell.angle_alpha   90.00
_cell.angle_beta   90.00
_cell.angle_gamma   90.00
#
_symmetry.space_group_name_H-M   'P 1'
#
loop_
_entity.id
_entity.type
_entity.pdbx_description
1 polymer ?
#
loop_
_entity_poly.entity_id
_entity_poly.type
_entity_poly.pdbx_seq_one_letter_code
_entity_poly.pdbx_strand_id
1 'polypeptide(L)'
;MSKKPVRIISADHTGITVSNLERSLAFWRDVLGFELSHTAHQKGELAQEITGVKGAEIKLAVLKAPGGHKIELLEYLAPEDRKKHDDVRPCDVGHIHVALLVDDVDAVLEKISASGWKAAGNPQTLQSGPNAGKRVVYVRDTDGTTIEFMQSPKKQLMADG
;
A
#
# COMPACT_ATOMS: atom_id res chain seq x y z
N MET A 1 7.54 -3.28 -41.26
CA MET A 1 7.60 -4.29 -40.19
C MET A 1 6.42 -4.05 -39.24
N SER A 2 5.45 -4.95 -39.17
CA SER A 2 4.33 -4.85 -38.23
C SER A 2 4.87 -5.02 -36.80
N LYS A 3 4.74 -3.99 -35.95
CA LYS A 3 5.09 -4.10 -34.52
C LYS A 3 4.11 -5.09 -33.89
N LYS A 4 4.64 -6.12 -33.19
CA LYS A 4 3.80 -7.02 -32.40
C LYS A 4 2.97 -6.18 -31.39
N PRO A 5 1.68 -6.46 -31.24
CA PRO A 5 0.87 -5.74 -30.27
C PRO A 5 1.41 -5.97 -28.84
N VAL A 6 1.53 -4.89 -28.08
CA VAL A 6 1.92 -4.96 -26.66
C VAL A 6 0.74 -5.49 -25.84
N ARG A 7 1.00 -6.42 -24.93
CA ARG A 7 -0.01 -6.98 -24.01
C ARG A 7 0.46 -6.77 -22.57
N ILE A 8 -0.43 -6.23 -21.74
CA ILE A 8 -0.26 -6.28 -20.29
C ILE A 8 -0.66 -7.70 -19.84
N ILE A 9 0.22 -8.39 -19.15
CA ILE A 9 0.01 -9.79 -18.72
C ILE A 9 -0.71 -9.81 -17.37
N SER A 10 -0.21 -9.03 -16.39
CA SER A 10 -0.78 -8.93 -15.04
C SER A 10 -0.27 -7.67 -14.34
N ALA A 11 -0.91 -7.29 -13.23
CA ALA A 11 -0.28 -6.43 -12.23
C ALA A 11 0.63 -7.29 -11.35
N ASP A 12 1.85 -6.83 -11.08
CA ASP A 12 2.81 -7.58 -10.25
C ASP A 12 2.77 -7.14 -8.79
N HIS A 13 2.99 -5.84 -8.54
CA HIS A 13 3.01 -5.29 -7.18
C HIS A 13 2.57 -3.83 -7.16
N THR A 14 2.34 -3.31 -5.96
CA THR A 14 2.21 -1.88 -5.68
C THR A 14 3.44 -1.42 -4.92
N GLY A 15 4.19 -0.46 -5.49
CA GLY A 15 5.33 0.17 -4.85
C GLY A 15 4.91 1.35 -3.98
N ILE A 16 5.43 1.43 -2.76
CA ILE A 16 5.17 2.49 -1.79
C ILE A 16 6.50 3.04 -1.30
N THR A 17 6.79 4.29 -1.60
CA THR A 17 7.97 4.96 -1.04
C THR A 17 7.67 5.38 0.40
N VAL A 18 8.56 4.96 1.31
CA VAL A 18 8.40 5.17 2.75
C VAL A 18 9.60 5.91 3.33
N SER A 19 9.40 6.66 4.40
CA SER A 19 10.49 7.41 5.04
C SER A 19 11.35 6.53 5.96
N ASN A 20 10.87 5.36 6.36
CA ASN A 20 11.59 4.41 7.20
C ASN A 20 11.11 2.98 6.93
N LEU A 21 11.97 2.16 6.34
CA LEU A 21 11.64 0.80 5.92
C LEU A 21 11.29 -0.11 7.10
N GLU A 22 12.06 -0.04 8.19
CA GLU A 22 11.84 -0.91 9.36
C GLU A 22 10.50 -0.62 10.05
N ARG A 23 10.14 0.65 10.18
CA ARG A 23 8.82 1.06 10.71
C ARG A 23 7.69 0.55 9.82
N SER A 24 7.84 0.67 8.52
CA SER A 24 6.85 0.22 7.56
C SER A 24 6.75 -1.30 7.53
N LEU A 25 7.88 -2.02 7.60
CA LEU A 25 7.90 -3.48 7.74
C LEU A 25 7.17 -3.95 9.00
N ALA A 26 7.42 -3.31 10.15
CA ALA A 26 6.73 -3.62 11.40
C ALA A 26 5.21 -3.50 11.25
N PHE A 27 4.72 -2.50 10.52
CA PHE A 27 3.30 -2.37 10.25
C PHE A 27 2.77 -3.46 9.30
N TRP A 28 3.32 -3.57 8.10
CA TRP A 28 2.80 -4.47 7.08
C TRP A 28 2.97 -5.95 7.45
N ARG A 29 4.14 -6.32 8.02
CA ARG A 29 4.44 -7.69 8.43
C ARG A 29 3.85 -8.04 9.79
N ASP A 30 4.13 -7.24 10.83
CA ASP A 30 3.87 -7.65 12.21
C ASP A 30 2.45 -7.27 12.65
N VAL A 31 1.90 -6.15 12.16
CA VAL A 31 0.53 -5.71 12.49
C VAL A 31 -0.49 -6.29 11.51
N LEU A 32 -0.28 -6.14 10.19
CA LEU A 32 -1.22 -6.63 9.18
C LEU A 32 -1.04 -8.12 8.84
N GLY A 33 0.12 -8.73 9.16
CA GLY A 33 0.38 -10.15 8.96
C GLY A 33 0.79 -10.52 7.53
N PHE A 34 1.32 -9.57 6.74
CA PHE A 34 1.81 -9.88 5.40
C PHE A 34 3.13 -10.66 5.49
N GLU A 35 3.33 -11.60 4.57
CA GLU A 35 4.53 -12.43 4.51
C GLU A 35 5.68 -11.66 3.83
N LEU A 36 6.82 -11.49 4.52
CA LEU A 36 8.03 -10.95 3.91
C LEU A 36 8.60 -11.96 2.90
N SER A 37 8.65 -11.57 1.63
CA SER A 37 9.24 -12.38 0.56
C SER A 37 10.76 -12.24 0.53
N HIS A 38 11.24 -11.02 0.39
CA HIS A 38 12.68 -10.71 0.34
C HIS A 38 12.93 -9.23 0.57
N THR A 39 14.21 -8.90 0.79
CA THR A 39 14.72 -7.53 0.83
C THR A 39 15.81 -7.36 -0.21
N ALA A 40 16.07 -6.13 -0.64
CA ALA A 40 17.16 -5.81 -1.53
C ALA A 40 17.72 -4.41 -1.23
N HIS A 41 18.93 -4.17 -1.72
CA HIS A 41 19.57 -2.87 -1.69
C HIS A 41 20.09 -2.56 -3.10
N GLN A 42 19.49 -1.58 -3.74
CA GLN A 42 19.80 -1.17 -5.11
C GLN A 42 20.48 0.20 -5.10
N LYS A 43 21.55 0.36 -5.88
CA LYS A 43 22.30 1.61 -5.99
C LYS A 43 23.05 1.68 -7.30
N GLY A 44 23.65 2.85 -7.57
CA GLY A 44 24.44 3.11 -8.75
C GLY A 44 23.60 3.19 -10.02
N GLU A 45 24.23 2.89 -11.16
CA GLU A 45 23.62 3.01 -12.48
C GLU A 45 22.31 2.22 -12.62
N LEU A 46 22.25 1.02 -12.07
CA LEU A 46 21.05 0.18 -12.11
C LEU A 46 19.84 0.89 -11.45
N ALA A 47 19.99 1.40 -10.25
CA ALA A 47 18.92 2.09 -9.55
C ALA A 47 18.49 3.37 -10.27
N GLN A 48 19.47 4.13 -10.79
CA GLN A 48 19.22 5.34 -11.55
C GLN A 48 18.45 5.06 -12.85
N GLU A 49 18.88 4.08 -13.63
CA GLU A 49 18.24 3.78 -14.93
C GLU A 49 16.81 3.20 -14.76
N ILE A 50 16.59 2.38 -13.73
CA ILE A 50 15.25 1.86 -13.46
C ILE A 50 14.28 2.97 -13.02
N THR A 51 14.74 3.87 -12.15
CA THR A 51 13.84 4.85 -11.50
C THR A 51 13.83 6.22 -12.20
N GLY A 52 14.83 6.50 -13.05
CA GLY A 52 15.04 7.84 -13.60
C GLY A 52 15.53 8.87 -12.58
N VAL A 53 15.86 8.45 -11.37
CA VAL A 53 16.32 9.33 -10.28
C VAL A 53 17.83 9.29 -10.20
N LYS A 54 18.48 10.41 -10.55
CA LYS A 54 19.93 10.52 -10.53
C LYS A 54 20.50 10.26 -9.14
N GLY A 55 21.45 9.34 -9.03
CA GLY A 55 22.10 8.99 -7.78
C GLY A 55 21.21 8.20 -6.82
N ALA A 56 20.16 7.56 -7.30
CA ALA A 56 19.26 6.76 -6.46
C ALA A 56 20.01 5.65 -5.70
N GLU A 57 19.74 5.56 -4.41
CA GLU A 57 20.10 4.44 -3.55
C GLU A 57 18.87 4.05 -2.73
N ILE A 58 18.48 2.77 -2.80
CA ILE A 58 17.18 2.31 -2.32
C ILE A 58 17.35 1.03 -1.52
N LYS A 59 16.87 1.01 -0.28
CA LYS A 59 16.54 -0.24 0.43
C LYS A 59 15.09 -0.58 0.17
N LEU A 60 14.81 -1.83 -0.14
CA LEU A 60 13.44 -2.27 -0.38
C LEU A 60 13.10 -3.59 0.30
N ALA A 61 11.82 -3.80 0.52
CA ALA A 61 11.26 -5.04 1.02
C ALA A 61 9.99 -5.37 0.25
N VAL A 62 9.86 -6.61 -0.18
CA VAL A 62 8.67 -7.11 -0.87
C VAL A 62 7.88 -8.03 0.06
N LEU A 63 6.60 -7.72 0.26
CA LEU A 63 5.68 -8.50 1.07
C LEU A 63 4.56 -9.07 0.20
N LYS A 64 4.08 -10.26 0.57
CA LYS A 64 2.92 -10.90 -0.06
C LYS A 64 1.68 -10.64 0.79
N ALA A 65 0.66 -10.06 0.17
CA ALA A 65 -0.67 -9.95 0.75
C ALA A 65 -1.42 -11.29 0.66
N PRO A 66 -2.37 -11.56 1.53
CA PRO A 66 -3.39 -12.58 1.27
C PRO A 66 -4.03 -12.34 -0.12
N GLY A 67 -4.27 -13.42 -0.87
CA GLY A 67 -4.78 -13.30 -2.25
C GLY A 67 -3.72 -13.08 -3.32
N GLY A 68 -2.43 -12.98 -2.95
CA GLY A 68 -1.29 -13.06 -3.88
C GLY A 68 -0.77 -11.72 -4.42
N HIS A 69 -1.43 -10.60 -4.16
CA HIS A 69 -0.86 -9.28 -4.52
C HIS A 69 0.38 -8.99 -3.67
N LYS A 70 1.34 -8.25 -4.23
CA LYS A 70 2.57 -7.87 -3.51
C LYS A 70 2.58 -6.37 -3.20
N ILE A 71 3.15 -6.04 -2.05
CA ILE A 71 3.50 -4.67 -1.67
C ILE A 71 5.03 -4.58 -1.64
N GLU A 72 5.58 -3.62 -2.37
CA GLU A 72 6.99 -3.29 -2.34
C GLU A 72 7.17 -1.98 -1.58
N LEU A 73 7.88 -2.04 -0.45
CA LEU A 73 8.24 -0.87 0.34
C LEU A 73 9.63 -0.40 -0.07
N LEU A 74 9.78 0.89 -0.38
CA LEU A 74 11.03 1.45 -0.86
C LEU A 74 11.45 2.64 0.03
N GLU A 75 12.60 2.52 0.68
CA GLU A 75 13.24 3.63 1.38
C GLU A 75 14.40 4.14 0.53
N TYR A 76 14.25 5.34 -0.03
CA TYR A 76 15.34 6.01 -0.73
C TYR A 76 16.32 6.57 0.31
N LEU A 77 17.59 6.16 0.22
CA LEU A 77 18.68 6.71 1.00
C LEU A 77 19.30 7.94 0.33
N ALA A 78 19.28 7.97 -1.01
CA ALA A 78 19.73 9.06 -1.87
C ALA A 78 18.76 9.23 -3.06
N PRO A 79 18.69 10.43 -3.67
CA PRO A 79 19.43 11.65 -3.37
C PRO A 79 18.96 12.35 -2.08
N GLU A 80 19.78 13.27 -1.54
CA GLU A 80 19.46 13.99 -0.28
C GLU A 80 18.32 15.00 -0.44
N ASP A 81 18.14 15.56 -1.64
CA ASP A 81 17.12 16.57 -1.96
C ASP A 81 15.70 16.01 -2.15
N ARG A 82 15.50 14.69 -1.92
CA ARG A 82 14.18 14.07 -1.97
C ARG A 82 13.22 14.72 -0.99
N LYS A 83 11.99 14.94 -1.44
CA LYS A 83 10.98 15.65 -0.64
C LYS A 83 10.07 14.67 0.06
N LYS A 84 9.66 15.02 1.28
CA LYS A 84 8.58 14.39 2.00
C LYS A 84 7.32 15.26 1.85
N HIS A 85 6.24 14.65 1.40
CA HIS A 85 4.94 15.31 1.23
C HIS A 85 3.93 14.65 2.18
N ASP A 86 4.08 14.90 3.47
CA ASP A 86 3.20 14.37 4.51
C ASP A 86 1.84 15.10 4.60
N ASP A 87 1.71 16.23 3.92
CA ASP A 87 0.51 17.03 3.78
C ASP A 87 -0.37 16.66 2.57
N VAL A 88 0.07 15.75 1.69
CA VAL A 88 -0.73 15.30 0.53
C VAL A 88 -2.01 14.63 1.01
N ARG A 89 -3.15 15.08 0.47
CA ARG A 89 -4.49 14.56 0.80
C ARG A 89 -4.94 13.52 -0.23
N PRO A 90 -5.88 12.64 0.10
CA PRO A 90 -6.42 11.67 -0.85
C PRO A 90 -7.05 12.29 -2.11
N CYS A 91 -7.43 13.56 -2.09
CA CYS A 91 -7.98 14.29 -3.22
C CYS A 91 -6.94 14.97 -4.11
N ASP A 92 -5.67 14.98 -3.72
CA ASP A 92 -4.62 15.64 -4.50
C ASP A 92 -4.19 14.75 -5.66
N VAL A 93 -4.04 15.35 -6.85
CA VAL A 93 -3.76 14.60 -8.10
C VAL A 93 -2.44 13.84 -7.99
N GLY A 94 -2.46 12.57 -8.36
CA GLY A 94 -1.32 11.66 -8.24
C GLY A 94 -1.34 10.81 -6.96
N HIS A 95 -2.24 11.11 -6.01
CA HIS A 95 -2.42 10.26 -4.83
C HIS A 95 -3.05 8.92 -5.21
N ILE A 96 -2.53 7.85 -4.64
CA ILE A 96 -3.03 6.48 -4.80
C ILE A 96 -3.25 5.83 -3.45
N HIS A 97 -4.11 4.82 -3.38
CA HIS A 97 -4.30 4.01 -2.19
C HIS A 97 -4.35 2.52 -2.53
N VAL A 98 -4.11 1.71 -1.53
CA VAL A 98 -4.27 0.25 -1.60
C VAL A 98 -5.54 -0.12 -0.84
N ALA A 99 -6.44 -0.87 -1.48
CA ALA A 99 -7.64 -1.37 -0.81
C ALA A 99 -7.43 -2.80 -0.31
N LEU A 100 -7.75 -3.05 0.95
CA LEU A 100 -7.64 -4.35 1.62
C LEU A 100 -9.01 -4.78 2.15
N LEU A 101 -9.39 -6.00 1.80
CA LEU A 101 -10.60 -6.63 2.37
C LEU A 101 -10.27 -7.15 3.77
N VAL A 102 -11.12 -6.83 4.73
CA VAL A 102 -11.04 -7.27 6.12
C VAL A 102 -12.38 -7.85 6.57
N ASP A 103 -12.33 -8.70 7.55
CA ASP A 103 -13.53 -9.30 8.17
C ASP A 103 -14.24 -8.32 9.11
N ASP A 104 -13.49 -7.41 9.76
CA ASP A 104 -14.04 -6.41 10.70
C ASP A 104 -13.23 -5.12 10.64
N VAL A 105 -13.86 -4.02 10.18
CA VAL A 105 -13.25 -2.69 10.10
C VAL A 105 -12.96 -2.11 11.48
N ASP A 106 -13.82 -2.30 12.47
CA ASP A 106 -13.58 -1.74 13.81
C ASP A 106 -12.42 -2.45 14.49
N ALA A 107 -12.35 -3.78 14.37
CA ALA A 107 -11.24 -4.57 14.91
C ALA A 107 -9.89 -4.21 14.28
N VAL A 108 -9.84 -3.98 12.96
CA VAL A 108 -8.59 -3.56 12.33
C VAL A 108 -8.18 -2.15 12.74
N LEU A 109 -9.13 -1.21 12.91
CA LEU A 109 -8.83 0.14 13.40
C LEU A 109 -8.27 0.13 14.82
N GLU A 110 -8.81 -0.71 15.71
CA GLU A 110 -8.25 -0.93 17.05
C GLU A 110 -6.83 -1.50 16.96
N LYS A 111 -6.64 -2.53 16.14
CA LYS A 111 -5.35 -3.20 15.96
C LYS A 111 -4.25 -2.25 15.48
N ILE A 112 -4.54 -1.34 14.55
CA ILE A 112 -3.55 -0.40 14.01
C ILE A 112 -3.33 0.85 14.88
N SER A 113 -4.15 1.09 15.89
CA SER A 113 -4.16 2.33 16.67
C SER A 113 -2.81 2.70 17.28
N ALA A 114 -2.00 1.71 17.69
CA ALA A 114 -0.68 1.90 18.28
C ALA A 114 0.47 2.01 17.25
N SER A 115 0.19 1.84 15.95
CA SER A 115 1.22 1.74 14.90
C SER A 115 1.49 3.05 14.15
N GLY A 116 0.87 4.16 14.57
CA GLY A 116 0.98 5.46 13.89
C GLY A 116 0.01 5.65 12.72
N TRP A 117 -0.78 4.63 12.39
CA TRP A 117 -1.86 4.72 11.40
C TRP A 117 -3.15 5.21 12.04
N LYS A 118 -3.85 6.11 11.35
CA LYS A 118 -5.09 6.71 11.85
C LYS A 118 -6.16 6.73 10.77
N ALA A 119 -7.41 6.52 11.19
CA ALA A 119 -8.56 6.72 10.32
C ALA A 119 -8.64 8.19 9.86
N ALA A 120 -8.82 8.40 8.56
CA ALA A 120 -9.00 9.73 7.97
C ALA A 120 -10.41 10.28 8.22
N GLY A 121 -11.36 9.40 8.49
CA GLY A 121 -12.76 9.71 8.81
C GLY A 121 -13.40 8.55 9.55
N ASN A 122 -14.72 8.61 9.74
CA ASN A 122 -15.46 7.51 10.35
C ASN A 122 -15.82 6.44 9.30
N PRO A 123 -15.75 5.14 9.64
CA PRO A 123 -16.23 4.08 8.75
C PRO A 123 -17.67 4.30 8.29
N GLN A 124 -17.90 4.16 6.98
CA GLN A 124 -19.21 4.34 6.37
C GLN A 124 -19.65 3.09 5.61
N THR A 125 -20.95 2.82 5.60
CA THR A 125 -21.53 1.77 4.76
C THR A 125 -21.99 2.38 3.45
N LEU A 126 -21.49 1.85 2.33
CA LEU A 126 -21.86 2.29 0.99
C LEU A 126 -23.33 1.95 0.70
N GLN A 127 -24.10 2.95 0.27
CA GLN A 127 -25.55 2.79 0.09
C GLN A 127 -25.95 2.33 -1.32
N SER A 128 -25.02 2.47 -2.30
CA SER A 128 -25.32 2.20 -3.72
C SER A 128 -24.07 1.77 -4.47
N GLY A 129 -24.26 1.37 -5.75
CA GLY A 129 -23.20 0.94 -6.64
C GLY A 129 -22.74 -0.51 -6.40
N PRO A 130 -21.70 -0.98 -7.12
CA PRO A 130 -21.22 -2.37 -7.04
C PRO A 130 -20.73 -2.81 -5.68
N ASN A 131 -20.36 -1.86 -4.83
CA ASN A 131 -19.88 -2.10 -3.47
C ASN A 131 -20.92 -1.79 -2.40
N ALA A 132 -22.20 -1.65 -2.76
CA ALA A 132 -23.27 -1.40 -1.80
C ALA A 132 -23.29 -2.44 -0.66
N GLY A 133 -23.47 -1.98 0.57
CA GLY A 133 -23.44 -2.81 1.77
C GLY A 133 -22.04 -3.03 2.35
N LYS A 134 -20.96 -2.74 1.64
CA LYS A 134 -19.61 -2.77 2.20
C LYS A 134 -19.39 -1.59 3.14
N ARG A 135 -18.73 -1.85 4.26
CA ARG A 135 -18.30 -0.82 5.21
C ARG A 135 -16.84 -0.48 4.92
N VAL A 136 -16.55 0.81 4.73
CA VAL A 136 -15.25 1.27 4.25
C VAL A 136 -14.72 2.43 5.07
N VAL A 137 -13.37 2.53 5.15
CA VAL A 137 -12.67 3.65 5.77
C VAL A 137 -11.28 3.79 5.17
N TYR A 138 -10.82 5.03 4.98
CA TYR A 138 -9.42 5.33 4.71
C TYR A 138 -8.65 5.47 6.01
N VAL A 139 -7.46 4.89 6.04
CA VAL A 139 -6.47 5.10 7.09
C VAL A 139 -5.19 5.63 6.49
N ARG A 140 -4.45 6.43 7.24
CA ARG A 140 -3.22 7.07 6.79
C ARG A 140 -2.14 7.00 7.84
N ASP A 141 -0.90 6.92 7.39
CA ASP A 141 0.28 7.02 8.24
C ASP A 141 0.91 8.41 8.20
N THR A 142 2.03 8.57 8.90
CA THR A 142 2.81 9.82 8.95
C THR A 142 3.56 10.14 7.65
N ASP A 143 3.65 9.20 6.72
CA ASP A 143 4.21 9.42 5.38
C ASP A 143 3.14 9.87 4.37
N GLY A 144 1.88 9.90 4.78
CA GLY A 144 0.76 10.21 3.90
C GLY A 144 0.27 9.03 3.06
N THR A 145 0.81 7.83 3.28
CA THR A 145 0.31 6.62 2.62
C THR A 145 -1.13 6.35 3.03
N THR A 146 -1.97 5.98 2.08
CA THR A 146 -3.37 5.69 2.32
C THR A 146 -3.68 4.22 2.05
N ILE A 147 -4.36 3.58 3.00
CA ILE A 147 -4.99 2.27 2.84
C ILE A 147 -6.49 2.45 2.97
N GLU A 148 -7.28 1.81 2.10
CA GLU A 148 -8.72 1.65 2.25
C GLU A 148 -9.00 0.28 2.86
N PHE A 149 -9.58 0.24 4.06
CA PHE A 149 -10.13 -1.01 4.58
C PHE A 149 -11.57 -1.17 4.16
N MET A 150 -11.91 -2.34 3.64
CA MET A 150 -13.25 -2.68 3.16
C MET A 150 -13.72 -3.95 3.83
N GLN A 151 -14.92 -3.92 4.43
CA GLN A 151 -15.58 -5.06 5.05
C GLN A 151 -16.82 -5.44 4.24
N SER A 152 -16.89 -6.69 3.79
CA SER A 152 -18.08 -7.20 3.10
C SER A 152 -19.24 -7.43 4.08
N PRO A 153 -20.51 -7.33 3.62
CA PRO A 153 -21.64 -7.71 4.44
C PRO A 153 -21.53 -9.14 4.98
N LYS A 154 -21.91 -9.37 6.24
CA LYS A 154 -21.75 -10.68 6.93
C LYS A 154 -22.34 -11.88 6.19
N LYS A 155 -23.34 -11.68 5.31
CA LYS A 155 -23.91 -12.75 4.49
C LYS A 155 -22.99 -13.26 3.37
N GLN A 156 -22.02 -12.44 2.93
CA GLN A 156 -21.11 -12.79 1.84
C GLN A 156 -19.86 -13.52 2.35
N LEU A 157 -19.46 -13.26 3.60
CA LEU A 157 -18.31 -13.94 4.25
C LEU A 157 -18.57 -15.43 4.52
N MET A 158 -19.85 -15.88 4.58
CA MET A 158 -20.22 -17.29 4.79
C MET A 158 -20.35 -18.09 3.49
N ALA A 159 -20.31 -17.45 2.31
CA ALA A 159 -20.42 -18.10 1.00
C ALA A 159 -19.05 -18.43 0.39
N ASP A 160 -17.99 -17.81 0.86
CA ASP A 160 -16.61 -17.95 0.33
C ASP A 160 -15.69 -18.74 1.30
N GLY A 161 -16.23 -19.37 2.34
CA GLY A 161 -15.51 -20.17 3.34
C GLY A 161 -15.63 -21.68 3.13
#